data_93b14bdfe79deb82e07daba0f09a2316
#
_entry.id   93b14bdfe79deb82e07daba0f09a2316
#
_cell.length_a   1.000
_cell.length_b   1.000
_cell.length_c   1.000
_cell.angle_alpha   90.00
_cell.angle_beta   90.00
_cell.angle_gamma   90.00
#
_symmetry.space_group_name_H-M   'P 1'
#
loop_
_entity.id
_entity.type
_entity.pdbx_description
1 polymer ?
#
loop_
_entity_poly.entity_id
_entity_poly.type
_entity_poly.pdbx_seq_one_letter_code
_entity_poly.pdbx_strand_id
1 'polypeptide(L)'
;MLQLLIISFLSVFHPFYVSVTQIEQNQKTNAVQVSVRIFYDDFEKTLNEEYKAKINISKPLNKKQVDDLINAYITEHLKIKANGKPLALKYVGYEIEEDAAWCYFETVPLPPVAKFNIVNDILFEAHPSQVNMIHAIVKGQRKSTKLDNPSSSAALSF
;
A
#
# COMPACT_ATOMS: atom_id res chain seq x y z
N MET A 1 48.88 -6.88 21.53
CA MET A 1 47.54 -7.49 21.50
C MET A 1 46.61 -6.59 20.69
N LEU A 2 46.28 -7.00 19.46
CA LEU A 2 45.42 -6.23 18.54
C LEU A 2 43.99 -6.63 18.80
N GLN A 3 43.19 -5.75 19.41
CA GLN A 3 41.81 -5.98 19.73
C GLN A 3 40.98 -5.70 18.46
N LEU A 4 40.53 -6.77 17.75
CA LEU A 4 39.64 -6.67 16.61
C LEU A 4 38.26 -6.21 17.09
N LEU A 5 37.90 -4.97 16.78
CA LEU A 5 36.59 -4.44 17.00
C LEU A 5 35.66 -5.00 15.89
N ILE A 6 34.91 -6.05 16.19
CA ILE A 6 33.86 -6.57 15.31
C ILE A 6 32.68 -5.61 15.41
N ILE A 7 32.56 -4.71 14.44
CA ILE A 7 31.36 -3.89 14.26
C ILE A 7 30.31 -4.84 13.66
N SER A 8 29.42 -5.37 14.51
CA SER A 8 28.24 -6.08 14.08
C SER A 8 27.30 -5.09 13.39
N PHE A 9 27.21 -5.18 12.08
CA PHE A 9 26.16 -4.50 11.32
C PHE A 9 24.83 -5.19 11.68
N LEU A 10 24.12 -4.64 12.66
CA LEU A 10 22.73 -4.98 12.91
C LEU A 10 21.92 -4.43 11.74
N SER A 11 21.73 -5.27 10.72
CA SER A 11 20.70 -5.04 9.71
C SER A 11 19.37 -4.97 10.47
N VAL A 12 18.73 -3.82 10.49
CA VAL A 12 17.37 -3.67 11.01
C VAL A 12 16.45 -4.38 10.04
N PHE A 13 16.30 -5.69 10.22
CA PHE A 13 15.25 -6.45 9.54
C PHE A 13 13.95 -6.17 10.28
N HIS A 14 12.95 -5.67 9.57
CA HIS A 14 11.60 -5.63 10.10
C HIS A 14 11.18 -7.07 10.40
N PRO A 15 10.80 -7.42 11.64
CA PRO A 15 10.39 -8.78 11.98
C PRO A 15 9.06 -9.18 11.32
N PHE A 16 8.38 -8.22 10.67
CA PHE A 16 7.06 -8.41 10.06
C PHE A 16 7.01 -7.75 8.69
N TYR A 17 6.43 -8.45 7.72
CA TYR A 17 6.09 -7.91 6.41
C TYR A 17 4.59 -7.60 6.40
N VAL A 18 4.25 -6.34 6.62
CA VAL A 18 2.86 -5.88 6.75
C VAL A 18 2.64 -4.61 5.95
N SER A 19 1.56 -4.57 5.19
CA SER A 19 1.00 -3.33 4.68
C SER A 19 -0.36 -3.04 5.32
N VAL A 20 -0.78 -1.78 5.29
CA VAL A 20 -2.10 -1.36 5.76
C VAL A 20 -2.77 -0.53 4.67
N THR A 21 -3.91 -0.98 4.19
CA THR A 21 -4.75 -0.26 3.22
C THR A 21 -6.01 0.23 3.93
N GLN A 22 -6.25 1.53 3.94
CA GLN A 22 -7.50 2.12 4.36
C GLN A 22 -8.30 2.59 3.15
N ILE A 23 -9.58 2.24 3.10
CA ILE A 23 -10.53 2.60 2.04
C ILE A 23 -11.69 3.30 2.72
N GLU A 24 -11.92 4.57 2.42
CA GLU A 24 -12.98 5.35 3.07
C GLU A 24 -13.83 6.10 2.05
N GLN A 25 -15.15 5.89 2.09
CA GLN A 25 -16.06 6.77 1.38
C GLN A 25 -16.28 8.04 2.21
N ASN A 26 -15.74 9.16 1.73
CA ASN A 26 -15.86 10.46 2.38
C ASN A 26 -17.33 10.92 2.39
N GLN A 27 -17.87 11.21 3.57
CA GLN A 27 -19.28 11.57 3.74
C GLN A 27 -19.67 12.93 3.13
N LYS A 28 -18.69 13.82 2.94
CA LYS A 28 -18.95 15.18 2.38
C LYS A 28 -18.85 15.18 0.86
N THR A 29 -17.85 14.50 0.31
CA THR A 29 -17.55 14.50 -1.12
C THR A 29 -18.10 13.29 -1.86
N ASN A 30 -18.46 12.22 -1.14
CA ASN A 30 -18.82 10.90 -1.67
C ASN A 30 -17.71 10.23 -2.50
N ALA A 31 -16.53 10.82 -2.60
CA ALA A 31 -15.36 10.17 -3.19
C ALA A 31 -14.84 9.06 -2.27
N VAL A 32 -14.26 8.02 -2.86
CA VAL A 32 -13.52 7.02 -2.09
C VAL A 32 -12.06 7.44 -2.05
N GLN A 33 -11.54 7.57 -0.84
CA GLN A 33 -10.15 7.86 -0.55
C GLN A 33 -9.46 6.58 -0.12
N VAL A 34 -8.28 6.33 -0.66
CA VAL A 34 -7.48 5.14 -0.36
C VAL A 34 -6.10 5.58 0.08
N SER A 35 -5.65 5.09 1.22
CA SER A 35 -4.26 5.21 1.66
C SER A 35 -3.64 3.83 1.83
N VAL A 36 -2.40 3.68 1.39
CA VAL A 36 -1.62 2.45 1.51
C VAL A 36 -0.33 2.75 2.24
N ARG A 37 -0.16 2.17 3.42
CA ARG A 37 1.05 2.25 4.23
C ARG A 37 1.91 1.02 4.00
N ILE A 38 3.15 1.21 3.58
CA ILE A 38 4.11 0.13 3.29
C ILE A 38 5.46 0.55 3.91
N PHE A 39 6.24 -0.38 4.46
CA PHE A 39 7.62 -0.09 4.84
C PHE A 39 8.41 0.36 3.60
N TYR A 40 9.00 1.54 3.66
CA TYR A 40 9.53 2.18 2.44
C TYR A 40 10.77 1.47 1.90
N ASP A 41 11.58 0.84 2.73
CA ASP A 41 12.76 0.07 2.33
C ASP A 41 12.41 -1.18 1.52
N ASP A 42 11.43 -1.97 1.99
CA ASP A 42 10.90 -3.13 1.26
C ASP A 42 10.23 -2.70 -0.05
N PHE A 43 9.49 -1.61 -0.01
CA PHE A 43 8.81 -1.08 -1.18
C PHE A 43 9.79 -0.55 -2.23
N GLU A 44 10.79 0.22 -1.82
CA GLU A 44 11.87 0.71 -2.70
C GLU A 44 12.59 -0.43 -3.38
N LYS A 45 12.96 -1.46 -2.61
CA LYS A 45 13.62 -2.65 -3.14
C LYS A 45 12.75 -3.32 -4.20
N THR A 46 11.47 -3.54 -3.90
CA THR A 46 10.52 -4.18 -4.82
C THR A 46 10.36 -3.38 -6.11
N LEU A 47 10.16 -2.06 -6.03
CA LEU A 47 10.07 -1.19 -7.21
C LEU A 47 11.34 -1.22 -8.06
N ASN A 48 12.52 -1.19 -7.41
CA ASN A 48 13.79 -1.25 -8.11
C ASN A 48 14.01 -2.59 -8.82
N GLU A 49 13.62 -3.69 -8.21
CA GLU A 49 13.75 -5.03 -8.79
C GLU A 49 12.76 -5.26 -9.94
N GLU A 50 11.49 -4.92 -9.74
CA GLU A 50 10.43 -5.17 -10.70
C GLU A 50 10.55 -4.30 -11.96
N TYR A 51 10.79 -3.01 -11.78
CA TYR A 51 10.88 -2.07 -12.91
C TYR A 51 12.30 -1.84 -13.41
N LYS A 52 13.30 -2.58 -12.91
CA LYS A 52 14.73 -2.39 -13.24
C LYS A 52 15.17 -0.93 -13.08
N ALA A 53 14.61 -0.27 -12.06
CA ALA A 53 14.90 1.13 -11.73
C ALA A 53 16.05 1.25 -10.73
N LYS A 54 16.47 2.50 -10.49
CA LYS A 54 17.39 2.88 -9.41
C LYS A 54 16.85 4.15 -8.77
N ILE A 55 15.76 3.99 -8.01
CA ILE A 55 15.14 5.10 -7.30
C ILE A 55 15.47 5.05 -5.82
N ASN A 56 15.34 6.21 -5.17
CA ASN A 56 15.28 6.32 -3.71
C ASN A 56 13.96 6.99 -3.34
N ILE A 57 13.11 6.27 -2.62
CA ILE A 57 11.76 6.76 -2.26
C ILE A 57 11.85 7.88 -1.22
N SER A 58 12.75 7.74 -0.24
CA SER A 58 12.87 8.71 0.86
C SER A 58 13.57 10.01 0.45
N LYS A 59 14.46 9.95 -0.54
CA LYS A 59 15.22 11.10 -1.06
C LYS A 59 15.30 11.04 -2.59
N PRO A 60 14.19 11.26 -3.29
CA PRO A 60 14.14 11.07 -4.73
C PRO A 60 14.96 12.14 -5.48
N LEU A 61 15.83 11.70 -6.38
CA LEU A 61 16.46 12.60 -7.35
C LEU A 61 15.47 13.06 -8.43
N ASN A 62 14.52 12.19 -8.77
CA ASN A 62 13.41 12.48 -9.68
C ASN A 62 12.10 12.01 -9.03
N LYS A 63 11.40 12.96 -8.39
CA LYS A 63 10.14 12.66 -7.71
C LYS A 63 9.08 12.12 -8.65
N LYS A 64 8.99 12.66 -9.88
CA LYS A 64 8.02 12.20 -10.88
C LYS A 64 8.23 10.74 -11.25
N GLN A 65 9.46 10.30 -11.40
CA GLN A 65 9.75 8.88 -11.67
C GLN A 65 9.28 7.99 -10.53
N VAL A 66 9.51 8.41 -9.28
CA VAL A 66 9.05 7.67 -8.10
C VAL A 66 7.52 7.63 -8.05
N ASP A 67 6.86 8.76 -8.26
CA ASP A 67 5.38 8.86 -8.31
C ASP A 67 4.80 7.92 -9.39
N ASP A 68 5.38 7.91 -10.59
CA ASP A 68 4.93 7.07 -11.70
C ASP A 68 5.06 5.56 -11.36
N LEU A 69 6.17 5.16 -10.74
CA LEU A 69 6.40 3.77 -10.35
C LEU A 69 5.49 3.32 -9.21
N ILE A 70 5.29 4.17 -8.21
CA ILE A 70 4.36 3.89 -7.10
C ILE A 70 2.94 3.74 -7.65
N ASN A 71 2.50 4.66 -8.52
CA ASN A 71 1.18 4.60 -9.13
C ASN A 71 0.99 3.31 -9.94
N ALA A 72 1.95 2.97 -10.79
CA ALA A 72 1.89 1.75 -11.61
C ALA A 72 1.78 0.50 -10.71
N TYR A 73 2.67 0.36 -9.74
CA TYR A 73 2.71 -0.78 -8.84
C TYR A 73 1.42 -0.93 -8.02
N ILE A 74 1.01 0.13 -7.32
CA ILE A 74 -0.19 0.04 -6.46
C ILE A 74 -1.45 -0.23 -7.28
N THR A 75 -1.62 0.40 -8.45
CA THR A 75 -2.79 0.15 -9.30
C THR A 75 -2.79 -1.22 -9.95
N GLU A 76 -1.64 -1.89 -10.07
CA GLU A 76 -1.53 -3.27 -10.50
C GLU A 76 -1.90 -4.25 -9.38
N HIS A 77 -1.43 -4.02 -8.16
CA HIS A 77 -1.55 -4.94 -7.02
C HIS A 77 -2.73 -4.66 -6.08
N LEU A 78 -3.44 -3.54 -6.26
CA LEU A 78 -4.64 -3.19 -5.51
C LEU A 78 -5.81 -2.92 -6.44
N LYS A 79 -6.77 -3.83 -6.48
CA LYS A 79 -8.02 -3.69 -7.24
C LYS A 79 -9.20 -3.61 -6.29
N ILE A 80 -10.00 -2.59 -6.44
CA ILE A 80 -11.18 -2.36 -5.60
C ILE A 80 -12.41 -2.24 -6.50
N LYS A 81 -13.48 -2.95 -6.14
CA LYS A 81 -14.82 -2.77 -6.70
C LYS A 81 -15.73 -2.23 -5.60
N ALA A 82 -16.55 -1.25 -5.93
CA ALA A 82 -17.61 -0.76 -5.08
C ALA A 82 -18.96 -1.15 -5.73
N ASN A 83 -19.82 -1.82 -4.99
CA ASN A 83 -21.09 -2.33 -5.49
C ASN A 83 -20.95 -3.10 -6.81
N GLY A 84 -19.89 -3.91 -6.94
CA GLY A 84 -19.58 -4.70 -8.13
C GLY A 84 -18.90 -3.97 -9.29
N LYS A 85 -18.77 -2.64 -9.23
CA LYS A 85 -18.11 -1.82 -10.26
C LYS A 85 -16.67 -1.52 -9.90
N PRO A 86 -15.70 -1.73 -10.82
CA PRO A 86 -14.29 -1.35 -10.58
C PRO A 86 -14.15 0.13 -10.29
N LEU A 87 -13.31 0.46 -9.31
CA LEU A 87 -12.94 1.84 -9.00
C LEU A 87 -11.74 2.28 -9.85
N ALA A 88 -11.85 3.44 -10.49
CA ALA A 88 -10.72 4.11 -11.10
C ALA A 88 -10.00 4.94 -10.02
N LEU A 89 -8.90 4.41 -9.50
CA LEU A 89 -8.07 5.09 -8.50
C LEU A 89 -7.16 6.11 -9.20
N LYS A 90 -7.30 7.38 -8.82
CA LYS A 90 -6.42 8.46 -9.25
C LYS A 90 -5.35 8.65 -8.19
N TYR A 91 -4.10 8.54 -8.59
CA TYR A 91 -2.96 8.79 -7.72
C TYR A 91 -2.90 10.26 -7.30
N VAL A 92 -2.71 10.50 -6.01
CA VAL A 92 -2.62 11.85 -5.42
C VAL A 92 -1.17 12.19 -5.07
N GLY A 93 -0.41 11.22 -4.56
CA GLY A 93 0.96 11.42 -4.14
C GLY A 93 1.36 10.41 -3.06
N TYR A 94 2.58 10.59 -2.55
CA TYR A 94 3.06 9.85 -1.39
C TYR A 94 3.86 10.75 -0.45
N GLU A 95 4.01 10.31 0.76
CA GLU A 95 4.91 10.89 1.76
C GLU A 95 5.60 9.80 2.57
N ILE A 96 6.75 10.14 3.15
CA ILE A 96 7.47 9.27 4.06
C ILE A 96 7.23 9.77 5.48
N GLU A 97 6.72 8.88 6.31
CA GLU A 97 6.54 9.11 7.75
C GLU A 97 7.20 7.97 8.50
N GLU A 98 8.22 8.28 9.30
CA GLU A 98 9.06 7.32 10.01
C GLU A 98 9.68 6.27 9.06
N ASP A 99 9.26 5.01 9.17
CA ASP A 99 9.73 3.87 8.39
C ASP A 99 8.79 3.49 7.23
N ALA A 100 7.74 4.27 7.00
CA ALA A 100 6.69 3.95 6.04
C ALA A 100 6.54 4.97 4.91
N ALA A 101 6.23 4.46 3.71
CA ALA A 101 5.66 5.21 2.62
C ALA A 101 4.12 5.16 2.73
N TRP A 102 3.50 6.33 2.76
CA TRP A 102 2.07 6.51 2.69
C TRP A 102 1.68 6.96 1.29
N CYS A 103 0.99 6.11 0.55
CA CYS A 103 0.58 6.37 -0.82
C CYS A 103 -0.91 6.65 -0.87
N TYR A 104 -1.32 7.74 -1.55
CA TYR A 104 -2.69 8.25 -1.54
C TYR A 104 -3.33 8.20 -2.92
N PHE A 105 -4.58 7.74 -2.93
CA PHE A 105 -5.42 7.67 -4.13
C PHE A 105 -6.83 8.16 -3.80
N GLU A 106 -7.54 8.62 -4.83
CA GLU A 106 -8.94 8.99 -4.71
C GLU A 106 -9.73 8.63 -5.97
N THR A 107 -11.05 8.57 -5.84
CA THR A 107 -11.98 8.42 -6.97
C THR A 107 -12.75 9.70 -7.21
N VAL A 108 -13.47 9.78 -8.33
CA VAL A 108 -14.60 10.71 -8.45
C VAL A 108 -15.70 10.35 -7.45
N PRO A 109 -16.64 11.28 -7.13
CA PRO A 109 -17.78 10.98 -6.28
C PRO A 109 -18.57 9.75 -6.77
N LEU A 110 -19.00 8.90 -5.83
CA LEU A 110 -19.72 7.66 -6.09
C LEU A 110 -21.06 7.65 -5.32
N PRO A 111 -22.07 6.87 -5.79
CA PRO A 111 -23.22 6.54 -4.96
C PRO A 111 -22.79 5.88 -3.65
N PRO A 112 -23.64 5.86 -2.60
CA PRO A 112 -23.35 5.18 -1.34
C PRO A 112 -22.89 3.73 -1.58
N VAL A 113 -21.75 3.39 -0.99
CA VAL A 113 -21.18 2.05 -1.11
C VAL A 113 -21.80 1.12 -0.07
N ALA A 114 -22.34 -0.01 -0.53
CA ALA A 114 -22.84 -1.08 0.33
C ALA A 114 -21.85 -2.24 0.45
N LYS A 115 -20.95 -2.39 -0.53
CA LYS A 115 -19.99 -3.49 -0.53
C LYS A 115 -18.72 -3.11 -1.29
N PHE A 116 -17.57 -3.42 -0.67
CA PHE A 116 -16.28 -3.46 -1.35
C PHE A 116 -15.87 -4.90 -1.62
N ASN A 117 -15.41 -5.17 -2.84
CA ASN A 117 -14.63 -6.36 -3.18
C ASN A 117 -13.21 -5.89 -3.47
N ILE A 118 -12.24 -6.49 -2.82
CA ILE A 118 -10.86 -6.03 -2.81
C ILE A 118 -9.95 -7.19 -3.19
N VAL A 119 -9.03 -6.93 -4.11
CA VAL A 119 -7.85 -7.79 -4.35
C VAL A 119 -6.63 -6.96 -3.99
N ASN A 120 -5.78 -7.49 -3.13
CA ASN A 120 -4.56 -6.83 -2.67
C ASN A 120 -3.47 -7.89 -2.48
N ASP A 121 -2.53 -7.94 -3.40
CA ASP A 121 -1.36 -8.80 -3.36
C ASP A 121 -0.04 -8.01 -3.29
N ILE A 122 -0.13 -6.76 -2.78
CA ILE A 122 1.04 -5.90 -2.55
C ILE A 122 2.12 -6.68 -1.80
N LEU A 123 3.35 -6.70 -2.35
CA LEU A 123 4.55 -7.38 -1.83
C LEU A 123 4.43 -8.91 -1.66
N PHE A 124 3.40 -9.55 -2.19
CA PHE A 124 3.24 -11.01 -2.06
C PHE A 124 4.35 -11.78 -2.81
N GLU A 125 4.81 -11.31 -3.95
CA GLU A 125 5.92 -11.94 -4.67
C GLU A 125 7.25 -11.74 -3.96
N ALA A 126 7.44 -10.58 -3.33
CA ALA A 126 8.68 -10.25 -2.63
C ALA A 126 8.81 -10.98 -1.28
N HIS A 127 7.69 -11.20 -0.58
CA HIS A 127 7.69 -11.72 0.80
C HIS A 127 6.62 -12.79 1.00
N PRO A 128 7.02 -14.09 1.11
CA PRO A 128 6.06 -15.20 1.35
C PRO A 128 5.21 -15.04 2.61
N SER A 129 5.71 -14.33 3.62
CA SER A 129 5.01 -14.07 4.88
C SER A 129 4.31 -12.70 4.94
N GLN A 130 4.13 -12.03 3.79
CA GLN A 130 3.43 -10.75 3.73
C GLN A 130 1.99 -10.87 4.23
N VAL A 131 1.58 -9.91 5.05
CA VAL A 131 0.21 -9.72 5.51
C VAL A 131 -0.28 -8.33 5.07
N ASN A 132 -1.40 -8.27 4.38
CA ASN A 132 -2.03 -7.03 3.97
C ASN A 132 -3.29 -6.78 4.81
N MET A 133 -3.21 -5.82 5.74
CA MET A 133 -4.35 -5.37 6.55
C MET A 133 -5.23 -4.45 5.73
N ILE A 134 -6.54 -4.62 5.81
CA ILE A 134 -7.52 -3.79 5.12
C ILE A 134 -8.51 -3.22 6.13
N HIS A 135 -8.70 -1.92 6.08
CA HIS A 135 -9.72 -1.19 6.81
C HIS A 135 -10.63 -0.47 5.82
N ALA A 136 -11.91 -0.78 5.81
CA ALA A 136 -12.89 -0.08 4.99
C ALA A 136 -13.88 0.68 5.89
N ILE A 137 -14.18 1.92 5.51
CA ILE A 137 -15.03 2.84 6.28
C ILE A 137 -16.12 3.39 5.36
N VAL A 138 -17.38 3.15 5.70
CA VAL A 138 -18.55 3.69 5.01
C VAL A 138 -19.51 4.24 6.05
N LYS A 139 -19.91 5.51 5.90
CA LYS A 139 -20.82 6.21 6.84
C LYS A 139 -20.35 6.13 8.30
N GLY A 140 -19.03 6.18 8.53
CA GLY A 140 -18.43 6.06 9.85
C GLY A 140 -18.33 4.63 10.39
N GLN A 141 -18.93 3.64 9.73
CA GLN A 141 -18.80 2.24 10.12
C GLN A 141 -17.50 1.67 9.56
N ARG A 142 -16.62 1.18 10.44
CA ARG A 142 -15.35 0.54 10.07
C ARG A 142 -15.48 -0.97 10.10
N LYS A 143 -15.03 -1.62 9.02
CA LYS A 143 -14.82 -3.06 8.94
C LYS A 143 -13.38 -3.34 8.55
N SER A 144 -12.82 -4.39 9.12
CA SER A 144 -11.42 -4.74 8.92
C SER A 144 -11.26 -6.21 8.60
N THR A 145 -10.26 -6.53 7.81
CA THR A 145 -9.84 -7.89 7.52
C THR A 145 -8.33 -7.92 7.26
N LYS A 146 -7.76 -9.10 7.19
CA LYS A 146 -6.38 -9.31 6.75
C LYS A 146 -6.33 -10.31 5.63
N LEU A 147 -5.33 -10.14 4.77
CA LEU A 147 -4.99 -11.05 3.69
C LEU A 147 -3.61 -11.61 3.96
N ASP A 148 -3.53 -12.89 4.25
CA ASP A 148 -2.26 -13.60 4.45
C ASP A 148 -1.86 -14.24 3.11
N ASN A 149 -0.64 -13.96 2.63
CA ASN A 149 -0.12 -14.54 1.39
C ASN A 149 -0.27 -16.08 1.41
N PRO A 150 -0.85 -16.75 0.39
CA PRO A 150 -1.22 -16.24 -0.94
C PRO A 150 -2.67 -15.74 -1.10
N SER A 151 -3.47 -15.67 -0.05
CA SER A 151 -4.88 -15.26 -0.13
C SER A 151 -4.98 -13.75 -0.30
N SER A 152 -5.34 -13.28 -1.50
CA SER A 152 -5.31 -11.86 -1.88
C SER A 152 -6.67 -11.18 -1.96
N SER A 153 -7.78 -11.88 -1.67
CA SER A 153 -9.13 -11.35 -1.91
C SER A 153 -9.96 -11.24 -0.65
N ALA A 154 -10.72 -10.16 -0.52
CA ALA A 154 -11.69 -9.95 0.54
C ALA A 154 -12.97 -9.27 0.04
N ALA A 155 -14.06 -9.43 0.79
CA ALA A 155 -15.31 -8.73 0.59
C ALA A 155 -15.81 -8.17 1.92
N LEU A 156 -16.14 -6.88 1.95
CA LEU A 156 -16.65 -6.17 3.12
C LEU A 156 -17.99 -5.49 2.76
N SER A 157 -19.06 -5.84 3.48
CA SER A 157 -20.41 -5.29 3.27
C SER A 157 -20.81 -4.38 4.42
N PHE A 158 -21.58 -3.32 4.13
CA PHE A 158 -22.00 -2.26 5.05
C PHE A 158 -23.51 -2.10 5.08
#